data_514454e918241e41be96f1c7aebfd58f
#
_entry.id   514454e918241e41be96f1c7aebfd58f
#
_cell.length_a   1.000
_cell.length_b   1.000
_cell.length_c   1.000
_cell.angle_alpha   90.00
_cell.angle_beta   90.00
_cell.angle_gamma   90.00
#
_symmetry.space_group_name_H-M   'P 1'
#
loop_
_entity.id
_entity.type
_entity.pdbx_description
1 polymer ?
#
loop_
_entity_poly.entity_id
_entity_poly.type
_entity_poly.pdbx_seq_one_letter_code
_entity_poly.pdbx_strand_id
1 'polypeptide(L)'
;MPFPDDGYHGSYIEEIAQGFIKLHGKNYLNVPFEECVHQFGDYGKDTMLADIRIDLEAFGVRFDTWFSEAALLKDGSVQQSIDELMESRNCYEQDGALWLRSTTFGDDKDRVVTKKDKNYTYLATDIAYH
;
A
#
# COMPACT_ATOMS: atom_id res chain seq x y z
N MET A 1 -4.33 16.31 20.62
CA MET A 1 -3.94 16.62 19.23
C MET A 1 -5.23 16.77 18.45
N PRO A 2 -5.46 17.81 17.65
CA PRO A 2 -6.63 17.87 16.78
C PRO A 2 -6.58 16.78 15.71
N PHE A 3 -7.74 16.32 15.26
CA PHE A 3 -7.81 15.35 14.18
C PHE A 3 -7.33 16.01 12.87
N PRO A 4 -6.52 15.33 12.03
CA PRO A 4 -6.04 15.91 10.78
C PRO A 4 -7.18 16.22 9.80
N ASP A 5 -7.12 17.37 9.12
CA ASP A 5 -8.18 17.79 8.18
C ASP A 5 -8.27 16.84 6.97
N ASP A 6 -7.17 16.19 6.59
CA ASP A 6 -7.05 15.19 5.52
C ASP A 6 -7.24 13.74 6.01
N GLY A 7 -7.59 13.56 7.28
CA GLY A 7 -7.85 12.25 7.87
C GLY A 7 -9.22 11.67 7.47
N TYR A 8 -9.39 10.37 7.67
CA TYR A 8 -10.67 9.69 7.42
C TYR A 8 -11.68 10.01 8.53
N HIS A 9 -12.72 10.79 8.20
CA HIS A 9 -13.77 11.22 9.12
C HIS A 9 -14.93 10.22 9.15
N GLY A 10 -14.80 9.17 9.95
CA GLY A 10 -15.86 8.18 10.11
C GLY A 10 -15.90 7.61 11.53
N SER A 11 -17.09 7.27 12.05
CA SER A 11 -17.26 6.66 13.38
C SER A 11 -16.51 5.33 13.52
N TYR A 12 -16.30 4.62 12.41
CA TYR A 12 -15.53 3.37 12.39
C TYR A 12 -14.08 3.54 12.89
N ILE A 13 -13.46 4.71 12.67
CA ILE A 13 -12.11 5.00 13.21
C ILE A 13 -12.12 5.02 14.74
N GLU A 14 -13.16 5.59 15.34
CA GLU A 14 -13.32 5.58 16.81
C GLU A 14 -13.53 4.16 17.33
N GLU A 15 -14.31 3.34 16.63
CA GLU A 15 -14.57 1.95 16.99
C GLU A 15 -13.28 1.11 16.93
N ILE A 16 -12.48 1.28 15.86
CA ILE A 16 -11.15 0.65 15.73
C ILE A 16 -10.23 1.08 16.87
N ALA A 17 -10.17 2.38 17.19
CA ALA A 17 -9.35 2.88 18.28
C ALA A 17 -9.78 2.33 19.65
N GLN A 18 -11.09 2.24 19.90
CA GLN A 18 -11.62 1.63 21.12
C GLN A 18 -11.31 0.13 21.20
N GLY A 19 -11.39 -0.59 20.09
CA GLY A 19 -11.01 -1.99 19.96
C GLY A 19 -9.52 -2.20 20.30
N PHE A 20 -8.65 -1.36 19.77
CA PHE A 20 -7.22 -1.38 20.08
C PHE A 20 -6.95 -1.15 21.58
N ILE A 21 -7.58 -0.14 22.18
CA ILE A 21 -7.45 0.15 23.60
C ILE A 21 -7.95 -1.00 24.48
N LYS A 22 -9.05 -1.64 24.08
CA LYS A 22 -9.60 -2.80 24.79
C LYS A 22 -8.65 -3.99 24.78
N LEU A 23 -7.93 -4.21 23.68
CA LEU A 23 -7.00 -5.31 23.50
C LEU A 23 -5.64 -5.06 24.18
N HIS A 24 -5.10 -3.85 24.03
CA HIS A 24 -3.74 -3.49 24.42
C HIS A 24 -3.65 -2.61 25.69
N GLY A 25 -4.81 -2.17 26.21
CA GLY A 25 -4.87 -1.24 27.33
C GLY A 25 -4.50 0.20 26.93
N LYS A 26 -4.33 1.07 27.96
CA LYS A 26 -4.00 2.49 27.76
C LYS A 26 -2.50 2.80 27.75
N ASN A 27 -1.64 1.81 27.74
CA ASN A 27 -0.19 1.98 27.82
C ASN A 27 0.36 2.80 26.64
N TYR A 28 -0.27 2.67 25.47
CA TYR A 28 0.11 3.39 24.26
C TYR A 28 -0.16 4.89 24.29
N LEU A 29 -0.99 5.39 25.21
CA LEU A 29 -1.26 6.82 25.33
C LEU A 29 -0.02 7.64 25.75
N ASN A 30 0.99 6.99 26.31
CA ASN A 30 2.23 7.60 26.76
C ASN A 30 3.44 7.23 25.88
N VAL A 31 3.22 6.49 24.80
CA VAL A 31 4.26 6.13 23.82
C VAL A 31 4.33 7.21 22.74
N PRO A 32 5.52 7.64 22.30
CA PRO A 32 5.65 8.55 21.17
C PRO A 32 4.93 8.01 19.92
N PHE A 33 4.33 8.91 19.16
CA PHE A 33 3.53 8.56 17.98
C PHE A 33 4.33 7.71 16.98
N GLU A 34 5.58 8.08 16.73
CA GLU A 34 6.47 7.40 15.77
C GLU A 34 6.77 5.95 16.16
N GLU A 35 6.70 5.63 17.45
CA GLU A 35 6.95 4.28 17.95
C GLU A 35 5.71 3.37 17.85
N CYS A 36 4.51 3.94 17.84
CA CYS A 36 3.28 3.16 17.86
C CYS A 36 2.45 3.24 16.57
N VAL A 37 2.77 4.17 15.65
CA VAL A 37 2.00 4.41 14.42
C VAL A 37 1.83 3.14 13.56
N HIS A 38 2.89 2.33 13.43
CA HIS A 38 2.83 1.09 12.65
C HIS A 38 1.88 0.07 13.28
N GLN A 39 1.87 -0.06 14.61
CA GLN A 39 1.01 -1.00 15.33
C GLN A 39 -0.46 -0.58 15.23
N PHE A 40 -0.76 0.71 15.32
CA PHE A 40 -2.11 1.23 15.08
C PHE A 40 -2.54 1.03 13.63
N GLY A 41 -1.64 1.29 12.67
CA GLY A 41 -1.89 1.11 11.26
C GLY A 41 -2.18 -0.35 10.91
N ASP A 42 -1.37 -1.28 11.39
CA ASP A 42 -1.55 -2.71 11.17
C ASP A 42 -2.85 -3.22 11.79
N TYR A 43 -3.15 -2.84 13.04
CA TYR A 43 -4.41 -3.21 13.69
C TYR A 43 -5.63 -2.67 12.94
N GLY A 44 -5.60 -1.39 12.53
CA GLY A 44 -6.67 -0.77 11.77
C GLY A 44 -6.89 -1.45 10.42
N LYS A 45 -5.82 -1.68 9.67
CA LYS A 45 -5.85 -2.40 8.40
C LYS A 45 -6.43 -3.81 8.56
N ASP A 46 -5.96 -4.58 9.53
CA ASP A 46 -6.40 -5.95 9.73
C ASP A 46 -7.88 -6.01 10.16
N THR A 47 -8.33 -5.07 11.00
CA THR A 47 -9.74 -4.94 11.40
C THR A 47 -10.62 -4.64 10.17
N MET A 48 -10.25 -3.65 9.37
CA MET A 48 -11.02 -3.29 8.16
C MET A 48 -11.04 -4.42 7.12
N LEU A 49 -9.92 -5.13 6.93
CA LEU A 49 -9.87 -6.28 6.03
C LEU A 49 -10.75 -7.43 6.52
N ALA A 50 -10.86 -7.63 7.84
CA ALA A 50 -11.76 -8.63 8.39
C ALA A 50 -13.23 -8.29 8.11
N ASP A 51 -13.61 -7.02 8.28
CA ASP A 51 -14.97 -6.54 7.98
C ASP A 51 -15.28 -6.66 6.49
N ILE A 52 -14.36 -6.26 5.60
CA ILE A 52 -14.50 -6.42 4.15
C ILE A 52 -14.72 -7.89 3.76
N ARG A 53 -14.00 -8.82 4.39
CA ARG A 53 -14.20 -10.26 4.14
C ARG A 53 -15.60 -10.72 4.52
N ILE A 54 -16.06 -10.28 5.69
CA ILE A 54 -17.42 -10.62 6.17
C ILE A 54 -18.49 -10.09 5.21
N ASP A 55 -18.36 -8.84 4.78
CA ASP A 55 -19.29 -8.20 3.85
C ASP A 55 -19.31 -8.91 2.49
N LEU A 56 -18.14 -9.22 1.95
CA LEU A 56 -18.02 -9.93 0.67
C LEU A 56 -18.62 -11.35 0.76
N GLU A 57 -18.36 -12.08 1.85
CA GLU A 57 -18.96 -13.40 2.06
C GLU A 57 -20.49 -13.31 2.18
N ALA A 58 -21.01 -12.32 2.89
CA ALA A 58 -22.45 -12.09 3.00
C ALA A 58 -23.08 -11.74 1.64
N PHE A 59 -22.33 -11.06 0.78
CA PHE A 59 -22.73 -10.75 -0.59
C PHE A 59 -22.58 -11.94 -1.56
N GLY A 60 -21.98 -13.04 -1.11
CA GLY A 60 -21.75 -14.25 -1.92
C GLY A 60 -20.43 -14.23 -2.72
N VAL A 61 -19.55 -13.26 -2.47
CA VAL A 61 -18.23 -13.16 -3.09
C VAL A 61 -17.19 -13.78 -2.18
N ARG A 62 -16.42 -14.75 -2.69
CA ARG A 62 -15.33 -15.40 -1.98
C ARG A 62 -14.06 -15.37 -2.82
N PHE A 63 -12.96 -14.98 -2.19
CA PHE A 63 -11.63 -15.02 -2.81
C PHE A 63 -10.80 -16.14 -2.19
N ASP A 64 -10.17 -16.94 -3.03
CA ASP A 64 -9.26 -18.01 -2.60
C ASP A 64 -7.93 -17.44 -2.08
N THR A 65 -7.49 -16.29 -2.62
CA THR A 65 -6.25 -15.64 -2.26
C THR A 65 -6.46 -14.16 -1.95
N TRP A 66 -5.91 -13.73 -0.82
CA TRP A 66 -5.81 -12.33 -0.42
C TRP A 66 -4.35 -11.92 -0.49
N PHE A 67 -4.02 -11.13 -1.51
CA PHE A 67 -2.67 -10.71 -1.75
C PHE A 67 -2.36 -9.37 -1.07
N SER A 68 -1.14 -9.23 -0.52
CA SER A 68 -0.69 -7.99 0.11
C SER A 68 0.32 -7.28 -0.78
N GLU A 69 -0.04 -6.13 -1.32
CA GLU A 69 0.89 -5.27 -2.08
C GLU A 69 2.13 -4.89 -1.25
N ALA A 70 1.97 -4.65 0.06
CA ALA A 70 3.08 -4.37 0.95
C ALA A 70 4.11 -5.51 1.03
N ALA A 71 3.74 -6.74 0.68
CA ALA A 71 4.68 -7.86 0.62
C ALA A 71 5.69 -7.67 -0.51
N LEU A 72 5.25 -7.23 -1.69
CA LEU A 72 6.12 -6.97 -2.85
C LEU A 72 7.22 -5.94 -2.58
N LEU A 73 6.91 -4.95 -1.74
CA LEU A 73 7.88 -3.94 -1.33
C LEU A 73 8.92 -4.49 -0.34
N LYS A 74 8.49 -5.42 0.52
CA LYS A 74 9.33 -6.00 1.57
C LYS A 74 10.26 -7.10 1.07
N ASP A 75 9.80 -7.92 0.13
CA ASP A 75 10.55 -9.06 -0.39
C ASP A 75 11.48 -8.71 -1.57
N GLY A 76 11.42 -7.46 -2.06
CA GLY A 76 12.26 -6.95 -3.13
C GLY A 76 11.72 -7.25 -4.54
N SER A 77 10.54 -7.84 -4.68
CA SER A 77 9.95 -8.20 -5.98
C SER A 77 9.80 -6.98 -6.90
N VAL A 78 9.44 -5.82 -6.34
CA VAL A 78 9.32 -4.57 -7.13
C VAL A 78 10.67 -4.18 -7.73
N GLN A 79 11.74 -4.21 -6.93
CA GLN A 79 13.08 -3.87 -7.45
C GLN A 79 13.55 -4.86 -8.49
N GLN A 80 13.33 -6.16 -8.26
CA GLN A 80 13.68 -7.20 -9.22
C GLN A 80 12.98 -6.99 -10.57
N SER A 81 11.67 -6.72 -10.57
CA SER A 81 10.91 -6.46 -11.79
C SER A 81 11.40 -5.23 -12.54
N ILE A 82 11.80 -4.18 -11.82
CA ILE A 82 12.40 -2.98 -12.41
C ILE A 82 13.76 -3.31 -13.06
N ASP A 83 14.60 -4.07 -12.38
CA ASP A 83 15.91 -4.48 -12.91
C ASP A 83 15.75 -5.31 -14.21
N GLU A 84 14.79 -6.24 -14.25
CA GLU A 84 14.45 -7.01 -15.46
C GLU A 84 13.96 -6.11 -16.62
N LEU A 85 13.13 -5.10 -16.32
CA LEU A 85 12.69 -4.11 -17.31
C LEU A 85 13.85 -3.25 -17.83
N MET A 86 14.80 -2.90 -16.99
CA MET A 86 16.00 -2.17 -17.40
C MET A 86 16.92 -3.03 -18.27
N GLU A 87 17.17 -4.28 -17.89
CA GLU A 87 17.99 -5.22 -18.66
C GLU A 87 17.38 -5.48 -20.05
N SER A 88 16.06 -5.60 -20.13
CA SER A 88 15.33 -5.77 -21.41
C SER A 88 15.19 -4.48 -22.22
N ARG A 89 15.73 -3.35 -21.74
CA ARG A 89 15.67 -2.00 -22.33
C ARG A 89 14.24 -1.45 -22.51
N ASN A 90 13.30 -1.96 -21.75
CA ASN A 90 11.92 -1.48 -21.75
C ASN A 90 11.73 -0.24 -20.85
N CYS A 91 12.75 0.13 -20.08
CA CYS A 91 12.77 1.37 -19.28
C CYS A 91 13.92 2.29 -19.70
N TYR A 92 13.80 3.57 -19.34
CA TYR A 92 14.82 4.59 -19.53
C TYR A 92 14.73 5.65 -18.42
N GLU A 93 15.84 6.29 -18.12
CA GLU A 93 15.86 7.42 -17.19
C GLU A 93 15.64 8.74 -17.92
N GLN A 94 14.76 9.57 -17.38
CA GLN A 94 14.55 10.94 -17.84
C GLN A 94 14.19 11.84 -16.66
N ASP A 95 14.84 13.00 -16.56
CA ASP A 95 14.60 14.02 -15.51
C ASP A 95 14.68 13.48 -14.06
N GLY A 96 15.50 12.45 -13.84
CA GLY A 96 15.69 11.79 -12.54
C GLY A 96 14.58 10.79 -12.16
N ALA A 97 13.63 10.53 -13.05
CA ALA A 97 12.61 9.51 -12.92
C ALA A 97 12.90 8.33 -13.88
N LEU A 98 12.40 7.14 -13.54
CA LEU A 98 12.45 5.98 -14.42
C LEU A 98 11.12 5.82 -15.14
N TRP A 99 11.18 5.67 -16.48
CA TRP A 99 10.04 5.59 -17.35
C TRP A 99 9.98 4.24 -18.05
N LEU A 100 8.79 3.63 -18.10
CA LEU A 100 8.49 2.47 -18.93
C LEU A 100 8.15 2.94 -20.34
N ARG A 101 8.69 2.28 -21.37
CA ARG A 101 8.36 2.51 -22.79
C ARG A 101 7.01 1.87 -23.15
N SER A 102 5.96 2.25 -22.42
CA SER A 102 4.64 1.65 -22.62
C SER A 102 4.03 1.96 -23.99
N THR A 103 4.50 3.02 -24.67
CA THR A 103 4.13 3.30 -26.07
C THR A 103 4.52 2.19 -27.03
N THR A 104 5.61 1.44 -26.76
CA THR A 104 6.01 0.29 -27.58
C THR A 104 5.03 -0.88 -27.48
N PHE A 105 4.18 -0.86 -26.46
CA PHE A 105 3.14 -1.87 -26.22
C PHE A 105 1.72 -1.34 -26.52
N GLY A 106 1.62 -0.17 -27.15
CA GLY A 106 0.35 0.39 -27.62
C GLY A 106 -0.33 1.38 -26.67
N ASP A 107 0.36 1.83 -25.62
CA ASP A 107 -0.13 2.92 -24.76
C ASP A 107 -0.03 4.28 -25.47
N ASP A 108 -0.78 5.27 -25.01
CA ASP A 108 -0.78 6.65 -25.56
C ASP A 108 0.47 7.44 -25.19
N LYS A 109 1.14 7.08 -24.12
CA LYS A 109 2.38 7.72 -23.63
C LYS A 109 3.18 6.79 -22.73
N ASP A 110 4.48 7.03 -22.60
CA ASP A 110 5.32 6.33 -21.64
C ASP A 110 4.92 6.67 -20.20
N ARG A 111 5.11 5.72 -19.29
CA ARG A 111 4.65 5.83 -17.91
C ARG A 111 5.80 5.84 -16.91
N VAL A 112 5.68 6.67 -15.88
CA VAL A 112 6.66 6.72 -14.78
C VAL A 112 6.49 5.49 -13.89
N VAL A 113 7.58 4.76 -13.69
CA VAL A 113 7.69 3.61 -12.79
C VAL A 113 8.25 4.04 -11.44
N THR A 114 9.34 4.84 -11.46
CA THR A 114 9.95 5.38 -10.25
C THR A 114 10.06 6.89 -10.36
N LYS A 115 9.59 7.61 -9.33
CA LYS A 115 9.62 9.08 -9.28
C LYS A 115 11.05 9.61 -9.01
N LYS A 116 11.24 10.93 -9.17
CA LYS A 116 12.51 11.64 -8.88
C LYS A 116 13.02 11.44 -7.44
N ASP A 117 12.08 11.32 -6.49
CA ASP A 117 12.36 11.08 -5.07
C ASP A 117 12.65 9.60 -4.76
N LYS A 118 12.79 8.77 -5.79
CA LYS A 118 13.01 7.32 -5.72
C LYS A 118 11.83 6.51 -5.17
N ASN A 119 10.68 7.13 -4.96
CA ASN A 119 9.45 6.43 -4.61
C ASN A 119 8.86 5.72 -5.83
N TYR A 120 8.37 4.51 -5.61
CA TYR A 120 7.64 3.75 -6.63
C TYR A 120 6.29 4.40 -6.94
N THR A 121 5.82 4.23 -8.17
CA THR A 121 4.43 4.51 -8.53
C THR A 121 3.60 3.23 -8.35
N TYR A 122 2.27 3.36 -8.39
CA TYR A 122 1.39 2.18 -8.41
C TYR A 122 1.71 1.23 -9.57
N LEU A 123 2.12 1.78 -10.72
CA LEU A 123 2.52 0.96 -11.86
C LEU A 123 3.68 0.01 -11.54
N ALA A 124 4.63 0.42 -10.71
CA ALA A 124 5.75 -0.44 -10.32
C ALA A 124 5.30 -1.65 -9.50
N THR A 125 4.37 -1.45 -8.57
CA THR A 125 3.79 -2.54 -7.77
C THR A 125 2.87 -3.44 -8.60
N ASP A 126 2.11 -2.87 -9.53
CA ASP A 126 1.27 -3.62 -10.47
C ASP A 126 2.11 -4.53 -11.38
N ILE A 127 3.23 -4.01 -11.92
CA ILE A 127 4.16 -4.81 -12.74
C ILE A 127 4.75 -5.98 -11.93
N ALA A 128 5.16 -5.72 -10.69
CA ALA A 128 5.74 -6.76 -9.84
C ALA A 128 4.72 -7.82 -9.41
N TYR A 129 3.43 -7.45 -9.36
CA TYR A 129 2.35 -8.36 -9.07
C TYR A 129 2.04 -9.32 -10.22
N HIS A 130 2.16 -8.87 -11.48
CA HIS A 130 1.85 -9.63 -12.69
C HIS A 130 3.07 -10.34 -13.28
#